data_5af9580086e0197fc289ac61210ad82f
#
_entry.id   5af9580086e0197fc289ac61210ad82f
#
_cell.length_a   1.000
_cell.length_b   1.000
_cell.length_c   1.000
_cell.angle_alpha   90.00
_cell.angle_beta   90.00
_cell.angle_gamma   90.00
#
_symmetry.space_group_name_H-M   'P 1'
#
loop_
_entity.id
_entity.type
_entity.pdbx_description
1 polymer ?
#
loop_
_entity_poly.entity_id
_entity_poly.type
_entity_poly.pdbx_seq_one_letter_code
_entity_poly.pdbx_strand_id
1 'polypeptide(L)'
;MDAVYASSQFAHGLIPACAGVGLRFRHHQEVVEEQPAAAWFEVHTENYMSGGSAPAYLDAIRRDYPISLHGVGLSLGSAEGIDVRHLERVRDVMKRVEPGLVSEHLSWSISGGIYLADLLPLPMTEEALGIVCTRVDQAQTCLQQRISLENPSTYLRFRHSTIPEWEFLAEVAQRTGCGILCDVNNIYVSASNHGWNALAYLDALPAKSVTEVHLAGHSIRQLDQGRTIRIDDHGSRVAPPVWDLFEQALKRFGPVPTLIEWDTDVPALGVLMEEAAIAEAAIERQRNDNLCTNAP
;
A
#
# COMPACT_ATOMS: atom_id res chain seq x y z
N MET A 1 15.95 25.08 -14.26
CA MET A 1 17.07 24.39 -13.56
C MET A 1 16.71 22.92 -13.58
N ASP A 2 17.42 22.20 -14.44
CA ASP A 2 17.14 20.82 -14.77
C ASP A 2 17.49 19.93 -13.56
N ALA A 3 16.48 19.37 -12.93
CA ALA A 3 16.68 18.31 -11.96
C ALA A 3 17.05 17.03 -12.74
N VAL A 4 18.35 16.87 -12.99
CA VAL A 4 18.91 15.61 -13.43
C VAL A 4 18.79 14.65 -12.25
N TYR A 5 17.73 13.89 -12.17
CA TYR A 5 17.68 12.68 -11.36
C TYR A 5 18.69 11.71 -11.97
N ALA A 6 19.84 11.60 -11.33
CA ALA A 6 20.87 10.68 -11.75
C ALA A 6 20.33 9.25 -11.53
N SER A 7 19.92 8.59 -12.60
CA SER A 7 19.35 7.24 -12.66
C SER A 7 20.29 6.12 -12.19
N SER A 8 21.47 6.42 -11.69
CA SER A 8 22.48 5.40 -11.32
C SER A 8 22.73 5.19 -9.83
N GLN A 9 22.08 5.96 -8.92
CA GLN A 9 22.35 5.83 -7.48
C GLN A 9 21.30 4.99 -6.71
N PHE A 10 20.14 4.68 -7.30
CA PHE A 10 19.04 4.01 -6.61
C PHE A 10 18.85 2.53 -6.99
N ALA A 11 19.68 1.97 -7.86
CA ALA A 11 19.47 0.64 -8.44
C ALA A 11 19.47 -0.53 -7.44
N HIS A 12 19.86 -0.33 -6.19
CA HIS A 12 19.89 -1.38 -5.17
C HIS A 12 19.45 -0.86 -3.80
N GLY A 13 18.25 -1.22 -3.35
CA GLY A 13 17.95 -1.42 -1.95
C GLY A 13 16.86 -0.56 -1.32
N LEU A 14 16.73 0.73 -1.45
CA LEU A 14 15.73 1.51 -0.70
C LEU A 14 14.75 2.25 -1.62
N ILE A 15 13.47 2.20 -1.28
CA ILE A 15 12.49 3.07 -1.92
C ILE A 15 12.68 4.50 -1.38
N PRO A 16 12.86 5.50 -2.27
CA PRO A 16 13.00 6.88 -1.82
C PRO A 16 11.69 7.42 -1.24
N ALA A 17 11.79 8.33 -0.28
CA ALA A 17 10.63 9.02 0.30
C ALA A 17 10.06 10.08 -0.69
N CYS A 18 9.75 9.66 -1.89
CA CYS A 18 9.23 10.41 -3.03
C CYS A 18 7.94 9.75 -3.54
N ALA A 19 7.26 10.41 -4.48
CA ALA A 19 6.08 9.84 -5.13
C ALA A 19 6.48 8.77 -6.16
N GLY A 20 5.89 7.59 -6.05
CA GLY A 20 5.94 6.49 -7.02
C GLY A 20 4.58 6.21 -7.63
N VAL A 21 4.52 5.28 -8.58
CA VAL A 21 3.28 4.88 -9.23
C VAL A 21 3.11 3.37 -9.32
N GLY A 22 1.88 2.90 -9.21
CA GLY A 22 1.52 1.51 -9.41
C GLY A 22 1.76 1.09 -10.86
N LEU A 23 2.62 0.10 -11.07
CA LEU A 23 2.92 -0.44 -12.39
C LEU A 23 1.91 -1.52 -12.75
N ARG A 24 1.18 -1.31 -13.83
CA ARG A 24 0.22 -2.29 -14.35
C ARG A 24 0.68 -2.81 -15.71
N PHE A 25 0.25 -4.00 -16.09
CA PHE A 25 0.71 -4.71 -17.28
C PHE A 25 0.71 -3.86 -18.56
N ARG A 26 -0.30 -3.01 -18.73
CA ARG A 26 -0.42 -2.14 -19.90
C ARG A 26 0.69 -1.09 -20.02
N HIS A 27 1.39 -0.78 -18.92
CA HIS A 27 2.45 0.23 -18.90
C HIS A 27 3.85 -0.35 -19.14
N HIS A 28 4.01 -1.68 -19.12
CA HIS A 28 5.32 -2.35 -19.15
C HIS A 28 6.16 -1.93 -20.35
N GLN A 29 5.55 -1.97 -21.54
CA GLN A 29 6.27 -1.64 -22.78
C GLN A 29 6.68 -0.17 -22.79
N GLU A 30 5.78 0.74 -22.45
CA GLU A 30 6.02 2.18 -22.39
C GLU A 30 7.16 2.50 -21.40
N VAL A 31 7.15 1.90 -20.20
CA VAL A 31 8.20 2.12 -19.20
C VAL A 31 9.57 1.65 -19.69
N VAL A 32 9.65 0.49 -20.37
CA VAL A 32 10.91 -0.03 -20.89
C VAL A 32 11.43 0.81 -22.07
N GLU A 33 10.54 1.29 -22.95
CA GLU A 33 10.92 2.00 -24.15
C GLU A 33 11.19 3.49 -23.89
N GLU A 34 10.39 4.14 -23.05
CA GLU A 34 10.42 5.59 -22.86
C GLU A 34 11.17 6.04 -21.60
N GLN A 35 11.39 5.11 -20.65
CA GLN A 35 12.11 5.39 -19.39
C GLN A 35 11.60 6.65 -18.68
N PRO A 36 10.31 6.71 -18.29
CA PRO A 36 9.73 7.91 -17.68
C PRO A 36 10.43 8.29 -16.38
N ALA A 37 10.34 9.56 -15.99
CA ALA A 37 10.97 10.09 -14.77
C ALA A 37 10.17 9.72 -13.51
N ALA A 38 9.82 8.44 -13.34
CA ALA A 38 9.26 7.92 -12.11
C ALA A 38 10.36 7.71 -11.06
N ALA A 39 10.08 8.00 -9.79
CA ALA A 39 11.07 7.76 -8.73
C ALA A 39 11.19 6.27 -8.40
N TRP A 40 10.10 5.52 -8.46
CA TRP A 40 10.00 4.08 -8.20
C TRP A 40 8.64 3.55 -8.66
N PHE A 41 8.55 2.24 -8.76
CA PHE A 41 7.31 1.55 -9.10
C PHE A 41 6.92 0.52 -8.04
N GLU A 42 5.62 0.32 -7.88
CA GLU A 42 5.07 -0.81 -7.14
C GLU A 42 4.35 -1.78 -8.06
N VAL A 43 4.44 -3.06 -7.73
CA VAL A 43 3.78 -4.13 -8.47
C VAL A 43 3.04 -5.08 -7.51
N HIS A 44 1.89 -5.61 -7.96
CA HIS A 44 1.26 -6.73 -7.27
C HIS A 44 2.11 -7.98 -7.45
N THR A 45 2.59 -8.52 -6.35
CA THR A 45 3.53 -9.65 -6.31
C THR A 45 3.03 -10.85 -7.10
N GLU A 46 1.75 -11.16 -6.98
CA GLU A 46 1.07 -12.31 -7.57
C GLU A 46 1.11 -12.30 -9.09
N ASN A 47 1.12 -11.13 -9.72
CA ASN A 47 1.18 -10.97 -11.16
C ASN A 47 2.52 -11.45 -11.76
N TYR A 48 3.52 -11.66 -10.94
CA TYR A 48 4.88 -12.03 -11.36
C TYR A 48 5.33 -13.40 -10.86
N MET A 49 4.41 -14.16 -10.27
CA MET A 49 4.66 -15.53 -9.76
C MET A 49 4.57 -16.61 -10.82
N SER A 50 3.95 -16.34 -11.95
CA SER A 50 3.77 -17.28 -13.05
C SER A 50 4.68 -16.94 -14.23
N GLY A 51 4.80 -17.88 -15.18
CA GLY A 51 5.52 -17.63 -16.43
C GLY A 51 4.84 -16.59 -17.31
N GLY A 52 5.42 -16.34 -18.49
CA GLY A 52 4.93 -15.35 -19.45
C GLY A 52 5.88 -14.16 -19.59
N SER A 53 5.40 -13.08 -20.19
CA SER A 53 6.22 -11.88 -20.44
C SER A 53 6.36 -10.94 -19.24
N ALA A 54 5.42 -10.97 -18.29
CA ALA A 54 5.41 -10.07 -17.14
C ALA A 54 6.71 -10.12 -16.31
N PRO A 55 7.24 -11.30 -15.94
CA PRO A 55 8.53 -11.38 -15.24
C PRO A 55 9.69 -10.75 -16.00
N ALA A 56 9.78 -10.94 -17.33
CA ALA A 56 10.85 -10.39 -18.14
C ALA A 56 10.79 -8.85 -18.24
N TYR A 57 9.57 -8.29 -18.31
CA TYR A 57 9.38 -6.84 -18.23
C TYR A 57 9.80 -6.30 -16.87
N LEU A 58 9.40 -6.96 -15.77
CA LEU A 58 9.78 -6.53 -14.43
C LEU A 58 11.31 -6.55 -14.26
N ASP A 59 11.98 -7.60 -14.75
CA ASP A 59 13.45 -7.69 -14.70
C ASP A 59 14.12 -6.55 -15.50
N ALA A 60 13.53 -6.14 -16.63
CA ALA A 60 14.02 -5.01 -17.40
C ALA A 60 13.81 -3.68 -16.66
N ILE A 61 12.63 -3.44 -16.12
CA ILE A 61 12.27 -2.22 -15.38
C ILE A 61 13.09 -2.10 -14.09
N ARG A 62 13.32 -3.22 -13.38
CA ARG A 62 14.10 -3.25 -12.14
C ARG A 62 15.54 -2.77 -12.29
N ARG A 63 16.12 -2.84 -13.49
CA ARG A 63 17.49 -2.34 -13.75
C ARG A 63 17.59 -0.84 -13.59
N ASP A 64 16.50 -0.12 -13.89
CA ASP A 64 16.47 1.34 -13.96
C ASP A 64 15.71 1.96 -12.78
N TYR A 65 14.81 1.20 -12.12
CA TYR A 65 13.93 1.71 -11.08
C TYR A 65 13.92 0.84 -9.81
N PRO A 66 13.86 1.45 -8.63
CA PRO A 66 13.50 0.75 -7.40
C PRO A 66 12.09 0.16 -7.50
N ILE A 67 11.87 -1.03 -6.91
CA ILE A 67 10.59 -1.73 -6.93
C ILE A 67 10.13 -1.99 -5.50
N SER A 68 8.86 -1.69 -5.22
CA SER A 68 8.09 -2.20 -4.10
C SER A 68 7.24 -3.40 -4.56
N LEU A 69 7.11 -4.41 -3.70
CA LEU A 69 6.23 -5.55 -3.90
C LEU A 69 5.04 -5.44 -2.95
N HIS A 70 3.84 -5.42 -3.52
CA HIS A 70 2.59 -5.40 -2.78
C HIS A 70 1.85 -6.73 -2.96
N GLY A 71 1.61 -7.45 -1.87
CA GLY A 71 0.97 -8.75 -1.86
C GLY A 71 -0.54 -8.64 -1.62
N VAL A 72 -1.30 -9.49 -2.29
CA VAL A 72 -2.77 -9.56 -2.18
C VAL A 72 -3.26 -10.95 -1.80
N GLY A 73 -2.36 -11.91 -1.56
CA GLY A 73 -2.73 -13.31 -1.49
C GLY A 73 -2.27 -14.09 -0.25
N LEU A 74 -1.51 -13.51 0.67
CA LEU A 74 -1.05 -14.23 1.87
C LEU A 74 -2.17 -14.52 2.87
N SER A 75 -3.28 -13.77 2.80
CA SER A 75 -4.45 -14.03 3.67
C SER A 75 -4.09 -14.09 5.16
N LEU A 76 -3.35 -13.08 5.64
CA LEU A 76 -2.76 -13.04 6.99
C LEU A 76 -3.78 -13.20 8.13
N GLY A 77 -5.04 -12.86 7.85
CA GLY A 77 -6.16 -13.02 8.78
C GLY A 77 -6.83 -14.36 8.75
N SER A 78 -6.41 -15.30 7.88
CA SER A 78 -7.03 -16.63 7.81
C SER A 78 -6.77 -17.46 9.07
N ALA A 79 -7.83 -18.05 9.62
CA ALA A 79 -7.72 -18.98 10.74
C ALA A 79 -6.93 -20.25 10.40
N GLU A 80 -6.93 -20.68 9.14
CA GLU A 80 -6.30 -21.91 8.67
C GLU A 80 -4.77 -21.80 8.51
N GLY A 81 -4.23 -20.59 8.51
CA GLY A 81 -2.80 -20.31 8.37
C GLY A 81 -2.42 -19.83 6.99
N ILE A 82 -1.12 -19.51 6.84
CA ILE A 82 -0.56 -19.09 5.56
C ILE A 82 -0.38 -20.31 4.65
N ASP A 83 -0.75 -20.16 3.37
CA ASP A 83 -0.32 -21.11 2.35
C ASP A 83 1.19 -21.01 2.15
N VAL A 84 1.92 -22.02 2.65
CA VAL A 84 3.39 -22.08 2.57
C VAL A 84 3.88 -22.03 1.13
N ARG A 85 3.16 -22.66 0.19
CA ARG A 85 3.53 -22.65 -1.24
C ARG A 85 3.39 -21.27 -1.84
N HIS A 86 2.34 -20.53 -1.44
CA HIS A 86 2.17 -19.14 -1.85
C HIS A 86 3.30 -18.27 -1.30
N LEU A 87 3.59 -18.39 -0.01
CA LEU A 87 4.69 -17.67 0.65
C LEU A 87 6.07 -17.96 0.01
N GLU A 88 6.33 -19.21 -0.40
CA GLU A 88 7.54 -19.55 -1.14
C GLU A 88 7.61 -18.88 -2.50
N ARG A 89 6.48 -18.74 -3.21
CA ARG A 89 6.42 -18.01 -4.48
C ARG A 89 6.67 -16.51 -4.29
N VAL A 90 6.12 -15.89 -3.22
CA VAL A 90 6.45 -14.52 -2.84
C VAL A 90 7.97 -14.38 -2.66
N ARG A 91 8.58 -15.27 -1.87
CA ARG A 91 10.02 -15.26 -1.63
C ARG A 91 10.83 -15.41 -2.93
N ASP A 92 10.38 -16.21 -3.88
CA ASP A 92 11.07 -16.39 -5.16
C ASP A 92 11.01 -15.12 -6.03
N VAL A 93 9.86 -14.41 -6.03
CA VAL A 93 9.76 -13.07 -6.66
C VAL A 93 10.69 -12.08 -5.96
N MET A 94 10.70 -12.05 -4.62
CA MET A 94 11.58 -11.17 -3.84
C MET A 94 13.06 -11.39 -4.17
N LYS A 95 13.52 -12.65 -4.26
CA LYS A 95 14.91 -12.96 -4.61
C LYS A 95 15.31 -12.46 -6.00
N ARG A 96 14.35 -12.47 -6.95
CA ARG A 96 14.60 -12.02 -8.32
C ARG A 96 14.62 -10.49 -8.41
N VAL A 97 13.70 -9.81 -7.69
CA VAL A 97 13.47 -8.38 -7.80
C VAL A 97 14.33 -7.57 -6.82
N GLU A 98 14.70 -8.19 -5.68
CA GLU A 98 15.37 -7.49 -4.56
C GLU A 98 14.64 -6.18 -4.21
N PRO A 99 13.36 -6.26 -3.76
CA PRO A 99 12.52 -5.09 -3.54
C PRO A 99 13.01 -4.26 -2.36
N GLY A 100 12.78 -2.95 -2.43
CA GLY A 100 13.06 -2.05 -1.32
C GLY A 100 12.00 -2.07 -0.22
N LEU A 101 10.75 -2.38 -0.57
CA LEU A 101 9.63 -2.59 0.35
C LEU A 101 8.86 -3.85 -0.07
N VAL A 102 8.23 -4.47 0.92
CA VAL A 102 7.27 -5.57 0.74
C VAL A 102 6.09 -5.30 1.65
N SER A 103 4.90 -5.31 1.10
CA SER A 103 3.65 -5.07 1.84
C SER A 103 2.61 -6.15 1.58
N GLU A 104 1.60 -6.21 2.45
CA GLU A 104 0.49 -7.16 2.37
C GLU A 104 -0.74 -6.58 3.09
N HIS A 105 -1.93 -7.06 2.77
CA HIS A 105 -3.18 -6.58 3.34
C HIS A 105 -3.52 -7.18 4.70
N LEU A 106 -4.13 -6.38 5.56
CA LEU A 106 -4.80 -6.85 6.78
C LEU A 106 -6.17 -7.43 6.43
N SER A 107 -6.17 -8.61 5.82
CA SER A 107 -7.37 -9.26 5.29
C SER A 107 -7.28 -10.78 5.37
N TRP A 108 -8.37 -11.44 5.01
CA TRP A 108 -8.37 -12.87 4.71
C TRP A 108 -9.08 -13.13 3.38
N SER A 109 -8.63 -14.15 2.66
CA SER A 109 -9.17 -14.56 1.36
C SER A 109 -9.19 -16.08 1.17
N ILE A 110 -8.77 -16.86 2.19
CA ILE A 110 -8.75 -18.33 2.13
C ILE A 110 -9.58 -18.88 3.28
N SER A 111 -10.51 -19.78 2.97
CA SER A 111 -11.28 -20.56 3.93
C SER A 111 -11.68 -21.91 3.36
N GLY A 112 -11.53 -23.00 4.14
CA GLY A 112 -11.82 -24.36 3.70
C GLY A 112 -11.00 -24.82 2.51
N GLY A 113 -9.79 -24.27 2.32
CA GLY A 113 -8.96 -24.51 1.14
C GLY A 113 -9.47 -23.84 -0.15
N ILE A 114 -10.48 -22.98 -0.05
CA ILE A 114 -11.03 -22.20 -1.17
C ILE A 114 -10.46 -20.79 -1.12
N TYR A 115 -9.87 -20.34 -2.22
CA TYR A 115 -9.46 -18.97 -2.41
C TYR A 115 -10.65 -18.13 -2.89
N LEU A 116 -10.95 -17.09 -2.16
CA LEU A 116 -11.93 -16.07 -2.51
C LEU A 116 -11.16 -14.89 -3.10
N ALA A 117 -11.53 -14.51 -4.32
CA ALA A 117 -10.84 -13.41 -5.02
C ALA A 117 -11.30 -12.05 -4.47
N ASP A 118 -11.10 -11.83 -3.17
CA ASP A 118 -11.46 -10.61 -2.46
C ASP A 118 -10.62 -10.46 -1.19
N LEU A 119 -10.49 -9.24 -0.69
CA LEU A 119 -9.82 -8.88 0.55
C LEU A 119 -10.88 -8.73 1.65
N LEU A 120 -11.19 -9.82 2.34
CA LEU A 120 -12.28 -9.85 3.29
C LEU A 120 -11.85 -9.28 4.66
N PRO A 121 -12.75 -8.52 5.33
CA PRO A 121 -12.46 -7.88 6.60
C PRO A 121 -12.38 -8.89 7.75
N LEU A 122 -11.66 -8.53 8.81
CA LEU A 122 -11.48 -9.31 10.03
C LEU A 122 -12.41 -8.82 11.16
N PRO A 123 -12.86 -9.72 12.05
CA PRO A 123 -13.36 -9.28 13.35
C PRO A 123 -12.18 -8.80 14.19
N MET A 124 -12.15 -7.51 14.54
CA MET A 124 -11.07 -6.91 15.33
C MET A 124 -11.20 -7.33 16.81
N THR A 125 -10.71 -8.52 17.14
CA THR A 125 -10.72 -9.14 18.48
C THR A 125 -9.32 -9.55 18.90
N GLU A 126 -9.09 -9.82 20.18
CA GLU A 126 -7.81 -10.33 20.68
C GLU A 126 -7.41 -11.66 20.03
N GLU A 127 -8.39 -12.53 19.73
CA GLU A 127 -8.14 -13.79 19.05
C GLU A 127 -7.60 -13.55 17.63
N ALA A 128 -8.28 -12.70 16.84
CA ALA A 128 -7.85 -12.36 15.50
C ALA A 128 -6.48 -11.63 15.54
N LEU A 129 -6.25 -10.77 16.51
CA LEU A 129 -4.97 -10.09 16.73
C LEU A 129 -3.82 -11.09 16.94
N GLY A 130 -4.04 -12.09 17.78
CA GLY A 130 -3.08 -13.17 18.01
C GLY A 130 -2.78 -13.98 16.74
N ILE A 131 -3.81 -14.27 15.94
CA ILE A 131 -3.67 -14.96 14.65
C ILE A 131 -2.83 -14.12 13.69
N VAL A 132 -3.20 -12.86 13.47
CA VAL A 132 -2.49 -11.95 12.55
C VAL A 132 -1.03 -11.79 12.97
N CYS A 133 -0.74 -11.51 14.24
CA CYS A 133 0.62 -11.41 14.73
C CYS A 133 1.44 -12.67 14.43
N THR A 134 0.89 -13.85 14.69
CA THR A 134 1.56 -15.11 14.39
C THR A 134 1.86 -15.27 12.90
N ARG A 135 0.93 -14.87 12.02
CA ARG A 135 1.11 -14.96 10.56
C ARG A 135 2.12 -13.95 10.03
N VAL A 136 2.09 -12.72 10.55
CA VAL A 136 3.09 -11.70 10.22
C VAL A 136 4.50 -12.17 10.60
N ASP A 137 4.68 -12.70 11.81
CA ASP A 137 5.98 -13.23 12.26
C ASP A 137 6.44 -14.42 11.40
N GLN A 138 5.51 -15.31 11.02
CA GLN A 138 5.80 -16.42 10.12
C GLN A 138 6.24 -15.91 8.74
N ALA A 139 5.52 -14.93 8.18
CA ALA A 139 5.87 -14.33 6.89
C ALA A 139 7.26 -13.67 6.95
N GLN A 140 7.49 -12.78 7.91
CA GLN A 140 8.78 -12.08 8.08
C GLN A 140 9.94 -13.07 8.27
N THR A 141 9.73 -14.14 9.04
CA THR A 141 10.74 -15.20 9.24
C THR A 141 11.07 -15.95 7.95
N CYS A 142 10.05 -16.29 7.17
CA CYS A 142 10.25 -17.00 5.89
C CYS A 142 10.90 -16.11 4.84
N LEU A 143 10.45 -14.87 4.74
CA LEU A 143 10.93 -13.89 3.77
C LEU A 143 12.28 -13.28 4.16
N GLN A 144 12.69 -13.42 5.43
CA GLN A 144 13.89 -12.77 6.01
C GLN A 144 13.90 -11.27 5.79
N GLN A 145 12.70 -10.67 5.78
CA GLN A 145 12.49 -9.24 5.55
C GLN A 145 11.30 -8.76 6.37
N ARG A 146 11.39 -7.52 6.86
CA ARG A 146 10.26 -6.81 7.44
C ARG A 146 9.23 -6.56 6.35
N ILE A 147 7.96 -6.87 6.61
CA ILE A 147 6.85 -6.52 5.74
C ILE A 147 6.07 -5.34 6.33
N SER A 148 5.32 -4.64 5.48
CA SER A 148 4.38 -3.60 5.90
C SER A 148 2.96 -4.14 5.77
N LEU A 149 2.10 -3.81 6.72
CA LEU A 149 0.71 -4.23 6.73
C LEU A 149 -0.19 -3.05 6.41
N GLU A 150 -1.04 -3.23 5.41
CA GLU A 150 -1.95 -2.20 4.95
C GLU A 150 -3.26 -2.18 5.73
N ASN A 151 -3.74 -0.97 6.06
CA ASN A 151 -5.07 -0.78 6.62
C ASN A 151 -6.15 -1.03 5.55
N PRO A 152 -7.18 -1.84 5.86
CA PRO A 152 -8.20 -2.18 4.88
C PRO A 152 -9.19 -1.04 4.63
N SER A 153 -9.85 -1.08 3.47
CA SER A 153 -11.14 -0.40 3.29
C SER A 153 -12.28 -1.32 3.77
N THR A 154 -13.23 -0.77 4.51
CA THR A 154 -14.28 -1.59 5.13
C THR A 154 -15.68 -1.06 4.86
N TYR A 155 -16.62 -2.01 4.63
CA TYR A 155 -18.03 -1.77 4.32
C TYR A 155 -18.98 -2.30 5.39
N LEU A 156 -18.47 -3.15 6.28
CA LEU A 156 -19.19 -3.73 7.38
C LEU A 156 -18.33 -3.81 8.64
N ARG A 157 -18.98 -3.88 9.79
CA ARG A 157 -18.32 -4.10 11.08
C ARG A 157 -18.88 -5.37 11.71
N PHE A 158 -17.99 -6.21 12.20
CA PHE A 158 -18.41 -7.37 12.97
C PHE A 158 -18.91 -6.93 14.36
N ARG A 159 -20.04 -7.46 14.77
CA ARG A 159 -20.64 -7.15 16.09
C ARG A 159 -19.68 -7.52 17.24
N HIS A 160 -18.82 -8.49 17.02
CA HIS A 160 -17.88 -8.99 18.02
C HIS A 160 -16.54 -8.24 18.04
N SER A 161 -16.32 -7.28 17.15
CA SER A 161 -15.11 -6.45 17.19
C SER A 161 -15.10 -5.60 18.46
N THR A 162 -14.06 -5.78 19.26
CA THR A 162 -13.85 -5.09 20.55
C THR A 162 -12.72 -4.10 20.50
N ILE A 163 -11.85 -4.17 19.47
CA ILE A 163 -10.70 -3.32 19.27
C ILE A 163 -11.00 -2.39 18.07
N PRO A 164 -10.77 -1.07 18.17
CA PRO A 164 -10.80 -0.18 17.00
C PRO A 164 -9.75 -0.61 15.96
N GLU A 165 -10.08 -0.49 14.68
CA GLU A 165 -9.22 -0.96 13.58
C GLU A 165 -7.81 -0.35 13.63
N TRP A 166 -7.70 0.95 13.90
CA TRP A 166 -6.42 1.63 14.03
C TRP A 166 -5.58 1.17 15.23
N GLU A 167 -6.23 0.82 16.34
CA GLU A 167 -5.56 0.25 17.52
C GLU A 167 -5.10 -1.18 17.21
N PHE A 168 -5.92 -1.95 16.51
CA PHE A 168 -5.57 -3.31 16.09
C PHE A 168 -4.33 -3.30 15.19
N LEU A 169 -4.28 -2.44 14.18
CA LEU A 169 -3.15 -2.32 13.29
C LEU A 169 -1.88 -1.83 14.02
N ALA A 170 -2.03 -0.83 14.88
CA ALA A 170 -0.92 -0.33 15.70
C ALA A 170 -0.36 -1.41 16.63
N GLU A 171 -1.22 -2.24 17.23
CA GLU A 171 -0.83 -3.32 18.11
C GLU A 171 -0.14 -4.46 17.34
N VAL A 172 -0.60 -4.81 16.13
CA VAL A 172 0.13 -5.74 15.26
C VAL A 172 1.54 -5.23 14.99
N ALA A 173 1.67 -3.97 14.57
CA ALA A 173 2.98 -3.38 14.29
C ALA A 173 3.89 -3.36 15.52
N GLN A 174 3.33 -3.09 16.71
CA GLN A 174 4.08 -3.09 17.95
C GLN A 174 4.56 -4.49 18.36
N ARG A 175 3.69 -5.52 18.24
CA ARG A 175 4.00 -6.90 18.66
C ARG A 175 4.97 -7.60 17.72
N THR A 176 4.86 -7.34 16.42
CA THR A 176 5.62 -8.08 15.39
C THR A 176 6.80 -7.30 14.81
N GLY A 177 6.86 -5.99 15.07
CA GLY A 177 7.84 -5.10 14.46
C GLY A 177 7.60 -4.85 12.96
N CYS A 178 6.48 -5.27 12.38
CA CYS A 178 6.16 -4.99 10.99
C CYS A 178 5.97 -3.48 10.73
N GLY A 179 6.08 -3.07 9.47
CA GLY A 179 5.70 -1.73 9.04
C GLY A 179 4.19 -1.56 8.94
N ILE A 180 3.79 -0.34 8.71
CA ILE A 180 2.42 0.01 8.31
C ILE A 180 2.52 0.67 6.93
N LEU A 181 1.80 0.12 5.96
CA LEU A 181 1.42 0.82 4.76
C LEU A 181 0.12 1.55 5.09
N CYS A 182 0.17 2.87 5.07
CA CYS A 182 -0.97 3.71 5.37
C CYS A 182 -1.68 4.09 4.07
N ASP A 183 -2.74 3.36 3.71
CA ASP A 183 -3.61 3.79 2.62
C ASP A 183 -4.58 4.86 3.11
N VAL A 184 -4.40 6.08 2.61
CA VAL A 184 -5.18 7.26 2.99
C VAL A 184 -6.58 7.23 2.36
N ASN A 185 -6.72 6.63 1.16
CA ASN A 185 -8.02 6.44 0.54
C ASN A 185 -8.88 5.45 1.33
N ASN A 186 -8.28 4.33 1.79
CA ASN A 186 -8.95 3.32 2.62
C ASN A 186 -9.44 3.91 3.95
N ILE A 187 -8.63 4.77 4.58
CA ILE A 187 -9.05 5.51 5.78
C ILE A 187 -10.25 6.41 5.44
N TYR A 188 -10.18 7.18 4.35
CA TYR A 188 -11.26 8.06 3.95
C TYR A 188 -12.55 7.32 3.59
N VAL A 189 -12.45 6.22 2.83
CA VAL A 189 -13.56 5.35 2.45
C VAL A 189 -14.23 4.76 3.71
N SER A 190 -13.45 4.14 4.58
CA SER A 190 -13.93 3.52 5.82
C SER A 190 -14.56 4.56 6.75
N ALA A 191 -13.88 5.69 6.96
CA ALA A 191 -14.39 6.78 7.79
C ALA A 191 -15.74 7.31 7.28
N SER A 192 -15.87 7.51 5.97
CA SER A 192 -17.11 7.96 5.34
C SER A 192 -18.25 6.94 5.46
N ASN A 193 -17.95 5.64 5.30
CA ASN A 193 -18.94 4.58 5.35
C ASN A 193 -19.43 4.29 6.78
N HIS A 194 -18.55 4.41 7.77
CA HIS A 194 -18.84 4.07 9.17
C HIS A 194 -19.10 5.30 10.06
N GLY A 195 -18.89 6.51 9.56
CA GLY A 195 -18.99 7.74 10.35
C GLY A 195 -17.83 7.92 11.33
N TRP A 196 -16.63 7.44 10.99
CA TRP A 196 -15.42 7.63 11.80
C TRP A 196 -14.76 8.98 11.54
N ASN A 197 -13.89 9.37 12.46
CA ASN A 197 -13.02 10.51 12.27
C ASN A 197 -11.70 10.04 11.63
N ALA A 198 -11.48 10.37 10.36
CA ALA A 198 -10.29 9.98 9.61
C ALA A 198 -8.99 10.54 10.22
N LEU A 199 -9.03 11.76 10.81
CA LEU A 199 -7.86 12.34 11.50
C LEU A 199 -7.53 11.57 12.76
N ALA A 200 -8.53 11.15 13.53
CA ALA A 200 -8.29 10.33 14.71
C ALA A 200 -7.67 8.96 14.35
N TYR A 201 -8.01 8.42 13.19
CA TYR A 201 -7.35 7.22 12.67
C TYR A 201 -5.86 7.49 12.43
N LEU A 202 -5.51 8.53 11.67
CA LEU A 202 -4.12 8.90 11.42
C LEU A 202 -3.34 9.14 12.71
N ASP A 203 -3.95 9.84 13.66
CA ASP A 203 -3.31 10.18 14.95
C ASP A 203 -3.00 8.94 15.81
N ALA A 204 -3.80 7.90 15.68
CA ALA A 204 -3.61 6.65 16.42
C ALA A 204 -2.48 5.78 15.85
N LEU A 205 -2.11 5.94 14.59
CA LEU A 205 -1.03 5.15 14.00
C LEU A 205 0.35 5.59 14.56
N PRO A 206 1.21 4.63 14.94
CA PRO A 206 2.56 4.93 15.40
C PRO A 206 3.43 5.44 14.25
N ALA A 207 3.74 6.73 14.23
CA ALA A 207 4.42 7.40 13.13
C ALA A 207 5.70 6.71 12.64
N LYS A 208 6.48 6.13 13.56
CA LYS A 208 7.73 5.41 13.23
C LYS A 208 7.51 4.06 12.56
N SER A 209 6.29 3.54 12.61
CA SER A 209 5.94 2.26 11.97
C SER A 209 5.42 2.47 10.56
N VAL A 210 4.97 3.68 10.20
CA VAL A 210 4.52 3.98 8.84
C VAL A 210 5.74 4.03 7.91
N THR A 211 5.75 3.15 6.92
CA THR A 211 6.87 2.95 5.99
C THR A 211 6.53 3.33 4.56
N GLU A 212 5.24 3.42 4.27
CA GLU A 212 4.68 3.71 2.96
C GLU A 212 3.29 4.32 3.10
N VAL A 213 2.90 5.14 2.14
CA VAL A 213 1.56 5.72 2.01
C VAL A 213 1.00 5.38 0.64
N HIS A 214 -0.25 4.94 0.56
CA HIS A 214 -1.00 4.82 -0.69
C HIS A 214 -2.02 5.93 -0.84
N LEU A 215 -2.19 6.38 -2.08
CA LEU A 215 -3.19 7.34 -2.53
C LEU A 215 -3.90 6.78 -3.75
N ALA A 216 -5.22 6.71 -3.69
CA ALA A 216 -6.05 6.18 -4.76
C ALA A 216 -7.35 6.95 -4.91
N GLY A 217 -8.07 6.71 -5.99
CA GLY A 217 -9.44 7.16 -6.16
C GLY A 217 -10.43 6.10 -5.69
N HIS A 218 -11.69 6.51 -5.54
CA HIS A 218 -12.80 5.63 -5.15
C HIS A 218 -14.08 6.02 -5.87
N SER A 219 -15.03 5.10 -5.99
CA SER A 219 -16.36 5.39 -6.54
C SER A 219 -17.39 5.61 -5.44
N ILE A 220 -18.45 6.35 -5.79
CA ILE A 220 -19.61 6.58 -4.92
C ILE A 220 -20.81 5.90 -5.53
N ARG A 221 -21.45 5.01 -4.79
CA ARG A 221 -22.67 4.33 -5.23
C ARG A 221 -23.87 4.77 -4.38
N GLN A 222 -24.97 5.02 -5.06
CA GLN A 222 -26.25 5.28 -4.43
C GLN A 222 -26.89 3.96 -3.99
N LEU A 223 -27.31 3.91 -2.73
CA LEU A 223 -28.08 2.79 -2.17
C LEU A 223 -29.55 3.24 -2.04
N ASP A 224 -30.40 2.26 -1.67
CA ASP A 224 -31.80 2.54 -1.37
C ASP A 224 -31.95 3.59 -0.25
N GLN A 225 -33.05 4.34 -0.29
CA GLN A 225 -33.39 5.38 0.70
C GLN A 225 -32.42 6.57 0.72
N GLY A 226 -31.74 6.86 -0.40
CA GLY A 226 -30.85 8.00 -0.52
C GLY A 226 -29.53 7.88 0.25
N ARG A 227 -29.20 6.71 0.75
CA ARG A 227 -27.88 6.44 1.33
C ARG A 227 -26.82 6.31 0.24
N THR A 228 -25.60 6.64 0.57
CA THR A 228 -24.43 6.45 -0.29
C THR A 228 -23.43 5.53 0.37
N ILE A 229 -22.67 4.79 -0.43
CA ILE A 229 -21.50 4.03 -0.01
C ILE A 229 -20.34 4.40 -0.92
N ARG A 230 -19.16 4.56 -0.36
CA ARG A 230 -17.92 4.66 -1.12
C ARG A 230 -17.32 3.28 -1.31
N ILE A 231 -16.87 3.02 -2.53
CA ILE A 231 -16.24 1.76 -2.91
C ILE A 231 -14.79 2.06 -3.27
N ASP A 232 -13.90 1.38 -2.62
CA ASP A 232 -12.48 1.41 -2.83
C ASP A 232 -12.14 0.55 -4.06
N ASP A 233 -12.27 1.16 -5.23
CA ASP A 233 -12.08 0.48 -6.53
C ASP A 233 -10.83 0.95 -7.28
N HIS A 234 -10.13 1.95 -6.74
CA HIS A 234 -8.90 2.51 -7.30
C HIS A 234 -9.02 2.77 -8.82
N GLY A 235 -10.19 3.27 -9.26
CA GLY A 235 -10.53 3.42 -10.68
C GLY A 235 -10.62 4.86 -11.16
N SER A 236 -10.17 5.82 -10.36
CA SER A 236 -10.27 7.25 -10.67
C SER A 236 -9.10 8.03 -10.08
N ARG A 237 -9.00 9.31 -10.43
CA ARG A 237 -8.06 10.23 -9.80
C ARG A 237 -8.32 10.34 -8.30
N VAL A 238 -7.28 10.62 -7.54
CA VAL A 238 -7.36 10.86 -6.10
C VAL A 238 -8.34 12.00 -5.81
N ALA A 239 -9.30 11.75 -4.94
CA ALA A 239 -10.34 12.71 -4.62
C ALA A 239 -9.81 13.86 -3.74
N PRO A 240 -10.33 15.11 -3.87
CA PRO A 240 -9.85 16.24 -3.07
C PRO A 240 -9.81 16.00 -1.55
N PRO A 241 -10.80 15.35 -0.91
CA PRO A 241 -10.70 15.08 0.53
C PRO A 241 -9.61 14.07 0.90
N VAL A 242 -9.19 13.19 -0.03
CA VAL A 242 -8.07 12.26 0.18
C VAL A 242 -6.75 13.04 0.13
N TRP A 243 -6.61 14.01 -0.78
CA TRP A 243 -5.47 14.93 -0.80
C TRP A 243 -5.36 15.74 0.50
N ASP A 244 -6.48 16.28 1.01
CA ASP A 244 -6.49 17.01 2.27
C ASP A 244 -6.03 16.12 3.44
N LEU A 245 -6.46 14.86 3.45
CA LEU A 245 -6.07 13.89 4.46
C LEU A 245 -4.59 13.48 4.32
N PHE A 246 -4.08 13.39 3.09
CA PHE A 246 -2.67 13.13 2.83
C PHE A 246 -1.75 14.24 3.37
N GLU A 247 -2.14 15.51 3.25
CA GLU A 247 -1.39 16.60 3.86
C GLU A 247 -1.31 16.48 5.39
N GLN A 248 -2.37 15.97 6.04
CA GLN A 248 -2.31 15.67 7.47
C GLN A 248 -1.43 14.47 7.78
N ALA A 249 -1.46 13.42 6.93
CA ALA A 249 -0.56 12.28 7.05
C ALA A 249 0.91 12.72 6.93
N LEU A 250 1.26 13.58 5.99
CA LEU A 250 2.61 14.14 5.84
C LEU A 250 3.06 14.94 7.07
N LYS A 251 2.17 15.74 7.67
CA LYS A 251 2.49 16.46 8.92
C LYS A 251 2.74 15.50 10.08
N ARG A 252 2.01 14.39 10.13
CA ARG A 252 2.06 13.39 11.20
C ARG A 252 3.25 12.44 11.10
N PHE A 253 3.53 11.96 9.88
CA PHE A 253 4.54 10.91 9.63
C PHE A 253 5.84 11.46 9.05
N GLY A 254 5.81 12.67 8.51
CA GLY A 254 6.90 13.22 7.69
C GLY A 254 6.87 12.65 6.27
N PRO A 255 7.85 13.01 5.44
CA PRO A 255 8.03 12.44 4.12
C PRO A 255 8.35 10.94 4.18
N VAL A 256 7.50 10.12 3.57
CA VAL A 256 7.66 8.66 3.40
C VAL A 256 7.41 8.31 1.93
N PRO A 257 7.88 7.15 1.44
CA PRO A 257 7.48 6.65 0.12
C PRO A 257 5.97 6.73 -0.05
N THR A 258 5.51 7.35 -1.15
CA THR A 258 4.08 7.57 -1.38
C THR A 258 3.72 7.08 -2.77
N LEU A 259 2.76 6.18 -2.89
CA LEU A 259 2.32 5.57 -4.13
C LEU A 259 1.03 6.21 -4.63
N ILE A 260 0.94 6.44 -5.93
CA ILE A 260 -0.35 6.59 -6.63
C ILE A 260 -0.76 5.21 -7.13
N GLU A 261 -1.82 4.68 -6.54
CA GLU A 261 -2.37 3.39 -6.91
C GLU A 261 -3.57 3.51 -7.85
N TRP A 262 -3.64 2.59 -8.84
CA TRP A 262 -4.74 2.54 -9.79
C TRP A 262 -4.94 1.12 -10.31
N ASP A 263 -6.10 0.50 -10.01
CA ASP A 263 -6.34 -0.93 -10.22
C ASP A 263 -7.40 -1.23 -11.26
N THR A 264 -8.45 -0.42 -11.30
CA THR A 264 -9.55 -0.57 -12.25
C THR A 264 -9.57 0.61 -13.22
N ASP A 265 -10.08 0.40 -14.43
CA ASP A 265 -10.10 1.44 -15.48
C ASP A 265 -8.73 2.15 -15.64
N VAL A 266 -7.65 1.37 -15.57
CA VAL A 266 -6.26 1.84 -15.55
C VAL A 266 -6.01 2.78 -16.73
N PRO A 267 -5.62 4.06 -16.53
CA PRO A 267 -5.39 5.03 -17.59
C PRO A 267 -4.02 4.88 -18.25
N ALA A 268 -3.67 5.77 -19.17
CA ALA A 268 -2.30 5.92 -19.66
C ALA A 268 -1.35 6.32 -18.51
N LEU A 269 -0.09 5.90 -18.58
CA LEU A 269 0.92 6.14 -17.55
C LEU A 269 1.06 7.64 -17.20
N GLY A 270 0.95 8.51 -18.21
CA GLY A 270 1.02 9.96 -18.02
C GLY A 270 0.01 10.50 -17.00
N VAL A 271 -1.18 9.88 -16.88
CA VAL A 271 -2.20 10.28 -15.88
C VAL A 271 -1.74 9.95 -14.46
N LEU A 272 -1.12 8.77 -14.26
CA LEU A 272 -0.54 8.41 -12.95
C LEU A 272 0.63 9.34 -12.60
N MET A 273 1.45 9.68 -13.59
CA MET A 273 2.58 10.59 -13.40
C MET A 273 2.12 12.02 -13.04
N GLU A 274 0.98 12.48 -13.58
CA GLU A 274 0.37 13.76 -13.15
C GLU A 274 -0.05 13.73 -11.68
N GLU A 275 -0.72 12.67 -11.21
CA GLU A 275 -1.08 12.49 -9.80
C GLU A 275 0.17 12.37 -8.91
N ALA A 276 1.19 11.63 -9.36
CA ALA A 276 2.45 11.52 -8.63
C ALA A 276 3.17 12.88 -8.49
N ALA A 277 3.09 13.74 -9.50
CA ALA A 277 3.64 15.09 -9.42
C ALA A 277 2.92 15.96 -8.36
N ILE A 278 1.61 15.78 -8.18
CA ILE A 278 0.86 16.46 -7.10
C ILE A 278 1.33 15.95 -5.72
N ALA A 279 1.47 14.64 -5.57
CA ALA A 279 1.98 14.04 -4.33
C ALA A 279 3.40 14.51 -4.01
N GLU A 280 4.31 14.51 -5.01
CA GLU A 280 5.69 14.97 -4.83
C GLU A 280 5.75 16.43 -4.41
N ALA A 281 4.94 17.30 -5.02
CA ALA A 281 4.86 18.71 -4.63
C ALA A 281 4.41 18.89 -3.16
N ALA A 282 3.51 18.05 -2.66
CA ALA A 282 3.11 18.06 -1.25
C ALA A 282 4.25 17.58 -0.33
N ILE A 283 4.95 16.49 -0.72
CA ILE A 283 6.11 15.96 0.00
C ILE A 283 7.22 17.01 0.09
N GLU A 284 7.53 17.70 -1.01
CA GLU A 284 8.55 18.75 -1.05
C GLU A 284 8.19 19.95 -0.15
N ARG A 285 6.92 20.37 -0.15
CA ARG A 285 6.44 21.42 0.77
C ARG A 285 6.71 21.03 2.22
N GLN A 286 6.33 19.80 2.61
CA GLN A 286 6.55 19.31 3.97
C GLN A 286 8.03 19.21 4.35
N ARG A 287 8.91 18.84 3.41
CA ARG A 287 10.38 18.84 3.63
C ARG A 287 10.88 20.25 3.94
N ASN A 288 10.44 21.23 3.17
CA ASN A 288 10.86 22.64 3.33
C ASN A 288 10.36 23.23 4.64
N ASP A 289 9.12 22.95 5.04
CA ASP A 289 8.55 23.39 6.32
C ASP A 289 9.34 22.83 7.52
N ASN A 290 9.73 21.56 7.45
CA ASN A 290 10.55 20.91 8.47
C ASN A 290 11.97 21.51 8.56
N LEU A 291 12.55 21.96 7.47
CA LEU A 291 13.83 22.64 7.45
C LEU A 291 13.73 24.04 8.09
N CYS A 292 12.66 24.77 7.82
CA CYS A 292 12.42 26.10 8.40
C CYS A 292 12.15 26.05 9.91
N THR A 293 11.47 25.02 10.39
CA THR A 293 11.15 24.86 11.84
C THR A 293 12.33 24.37 12.66
N ASN A 294 13.33 23.73 12.04
CA ASN A 294 14.54 23.22 12.70
C ASN A 294 15.77 24.12 12.50
N ALA A 295 15.62 25.30 11.88
CA ALA A 295 16.69 26.30 11.81
C ALA A 295 16.87 26.93 13.21
N PRO A 296 18.11 27.04 13.76
CA PRO A 296 18.40 27.51 15.11
C PRO A 296 18.08 28.99 15.31
#